data_40013bfdcc2ae35e57fda9e203050946
#
_entry.id   40013bfdcc2ae35e57fda9e203050946
#
_cell.length_a   1.000
_cell.length_b   1.000
_cell.length_c   1.000
_cell.angle_alpha   90.00
_cell.angle_beta   90.00
_cell.angle_gamma   90.00
#
_symmetry.space_group_name_H-M   'P 1'
#
loop_
_entity.id
_entity.type
_entity.pdbx_description
1 polymer ?
#
loop_
_entity_poly.entity_id
_entity_poly.type
_entity_poly.pdbx_seq_one_letter_code
_entity_poly.pdbx_strand_id
1 'polypeptide(L)'
;MTSKIITITNTAEEYLANLIKDKDEPGTAVRVFISDPGTPNAETCLAYCKPDELNPSDTLISLPKLSVYVEERSIPFLLDAEVNYDIDNFGGQLTIKAPNARLPNISPDSPLEDRVNYVIYNEINPMLESHGGVVSLMEITDDMYAVLQFGGGCQGCG
;
A
#
# COMPACT_ATOMS: atom_id res chain seq x y z
N MET A 1 2.45 17.76 -14.05
CA MET A 1 2.71 17.58 -12.62
C MET A 1 2.95 16.12 -12.32
N THR A 2 4.11 15.85 -11.77
CA THR A 2 4.38 14.50 -11.30
C THR A 2 3.69 14.26 -9.96
N SER A 3 2.89 13.23 -9.88
CA SER A 3 2.30 12.82 -8.60
C SER A 3 3.41 12.45 -7.63
N LYS A 4 3.31 12.89 -6.39
CA LYS A 4 4.26 12.48 -5.36
C LYS A 4 4.00 11.03 -5.01
N ILE A 5 5.05 10.23 -4.95
CA ILE A 5 4.92 8.84 -4.56
C ILE A 5 4.38 8.76 -3.13
N ILE A 6 5.02 9.49 -2.23
CA ILE A 6 4.59 9.52 -0.84
C ILE A 6 5.05 10.84 -0.22
N THR A 7 4.23 11.37 0.67
CA THR A 7 4.55 12.57 1.44
C THR A 7 4.77 12.18 2.89
N ILE A 8 5.89 12.61 3.46
CA ILE A 8 6.18 12.39 4.87
C ILE A 8 6.23 13.76 5.53
N THR A 9 5.32 14.01 6.47
CA THR A 9 5.24 15.30 7.14
C THR A 9 6.47 15.53 8.03
N ASN A 10 6.74 16.81 8.36
CA ASN A 10 7.88 17.13 9.21
C ASN A 10 7.82 16.42 10.56
N THR A 11 6.64 16.30 11.14
CA THR A 11 6.46 15.62 12.43
C THR A 11 6.75 14.13 12.31
N ALA A 12 6.30 13.50 11.21
CA ALA A 12 6.60 12.09 10.95
C ALA A 12 8.08 11.87 10.69
N GLU A 13 8.70 12.75 9.90
CA GLU A 13 10.13 12.68 9.61
C GLU A 13 10.96 12.74 10.89
N GLU A 14 10.63 13.69 11.77
CA GLU A 14 11.33 13.83 13.05
C GLU A 14 11.16 12.61 13.93
N TYR A 15 9.93 12.09 14.03
CA TYR A 15 9.65 10.88 14.80
C TYR A 15 10.44 9.68 14.29
N LEU A 16 10.43 9.46 12.98
CA LEU A 16 11.14 8.34 12.36
C LEU A 16 12.65 8.49 12.50
N ALA A 17 13.16 9.72 12.35
CA ALA A 17 14.59 9.98 12.53
C ALA A 17 15.05 9.66 13.94
N ASN A 18 14.23 9.99 14.95
CA ASN A 18 14.53 9.67 16.34
C ASN A 18 14.53 8.16 16.59
N LEU A 19 13.60 7.44 15.98
CA LEU A 19 13.56 5.98 16.08
C LEU A 19 14.82 5.33 15.50
N ILE A 20 15.29 5.84 14.37
CA ILE A 20 16.51 5.34 13.72
C ILE A 20 17.73 5.62 14.59
N LYS A 21 17.77 6.80 15.19
CA LYS A 21 18.86 7.20 16.08
C LYS A 21 18.99 6.25 17.26
N ASP A 22 17.85 5.79 17.81
CA ASP A 22 17.82 4.87 18.93
C ASP A 22 18.32 3.46 18.56
N LYS A 23 18.35 3.13 17.27
CA LYS A 23 18.88 1.85 16.80
C LYS A 23 20.40 1.76 16.84
N ASP A 24 21.07 2.90 16.91
CA ASP A 24 22.53 3.00 17.02
C ASP A 24 23.28 2.25 15.91
N GLU A 25 22.67 2.11 14.74
CA GLU A 25 23.29 1.49 13.58
C GLU A 25 23.44 2.51 12.44
N PRO A 26 24.68 2.90 12.08
CA PRO A 26 24.89 3.88 11.02
C PRO A 26 24.32 3.41 9.69
N GLY A 27 23.69 4.33 8.98
CA GLY A 27 23.15 4.04 7.64
C GLY A 27 21.79 3.37 7.64
N THR A 28 21.19 3.13 8.80
CA THR A 28 19.83 2.59 8.85
C THR A 28 18.84 3.59 8.24
N ALA A 29 17.94 3.08 7.42
CA ALA A 29 16.91 3.86 6.76
C ALA A 29 15.54 3.25 7.02
N VAL A 30 14.51 3.90 6.51
CA VAL A 30 13.14 3.40 6.57
C VAL A 30 12.76 2.89 5.17
N ARG A 31 12.20 1.70 5.11
CA ARG A 31 11.68 1.13 3.87
C ARG A 31 10.16 1.11 3.95
N VAL A 32 9.51 1.63 2.90
CA VAL A 32 8.05 1.67 2.80
C VAL A 32 7.62 0.69 1.73
N PHE A 33 6.67 -0.14 2.06
CA PHE A 33 6.10 -1.11 1.13
C PHE A 33 4.65 -1.39 1.48
N ILE A 34 3.92 -1.97 0.54
CA ILE A 34 2.53 -2.36 0.78
C ILE A 34 2.45 -3.88 0.78
N SER A 35 1.86 -4.41 1.85
CA SER A 35 1.50 -5.82 1.94
C SER A 35 0.19 -6.04 1.21
N ASP A 36 0.12 -7.05 0.36
CA ASP A 36 -1.07 -7.38 -0.44
C ASP A 36 -1.60 -6.18 -1.23
N PRO A 37 -0.76 -5.51 -2.03
CA PRO A 37 -1.19 -4.31 -2.75
C PRO A 37 -2.30 -4.61 -3.75
N GLY A 38 -3.23 -3.65 -3.87
CA GLY A 38 -4.35 -3.79 -4.79
C GLY A 38 -5.48 -4.67 -4.29
N THR A 39 -5.44 -5.09 -3.02
CA THR A 39 -6.48 -5.92 -2.42
C THR A 39 -7.14 -5.18 -1.26
N PRO A 40 -8.32 -5.65 -0.81
CA PRO A 40 -8.97 -5.06 0.37
C PRO A 40 -8.14 -5.17 1.65
N ASN A 41 -7.19 -6.10 1.68
CA ASN A 41 -6.31 -6.33 2.83
C ASN A 41 -5.00 -5.56 2.74
N ALA A 42 -4.87 -4.67 1.77
CA ALA A 42 -3.64 -3.91 1.58
C ALA A 42 -3.31 -3.06 2.80
N GLU A 43 -2.08 -3.17 3.25
CA GLU A 43 -1.57 -2.41 4.38
C GLU A 43 -0.24 -1.77 4.02
N THR A 44 -0.10 -0.49 4.33
CA THR A 44 1.18 0.20 4.15
C THR A 44 2.06 -0.07 5.35
N CYS A 45 3.25 -0.58 5.09
CA CYS A 45 4.19 -1.00 6.13
C CYS A 45 5.44 -0.13 6.11
N LEU A 46 5.96 0.15 7.29
CA LEU A 46 7.24 0.80 7.48
C LEU A 46 8.16 -0.15 8.22
N ALA A 47 9.38 -0.31 7.72
CA ALA A 47 10.36 -1.18 8.34
C ALA A 47 11.71 -0.51 8.36
N TYR A 48 12.54 -0.88 9.34
CA TYR A 48 13.93 -0.44 9.33
C TYR A 48 14.70 -1.23 8.29
N CYS A 49 15.61 -0.55 7.59
CA CYS A 49 16.39 -1.18 6.53
C CYS A 49 17.85 -0.80 6.69
N LYS A 50 18.70 -1.82 6.78
CA LYS A 50 20.16 -1.61 6.87
C LYS A 50 20.73 -1.42 5.46
N PRO A 51 21.90 -0.78 5.33
CA PRO A 51 22.48 -0.55 4.01
C PRO A 51 22.68 -1.82 3.18
N ASP A 52 22.97 -2.94 3.82
CA ASP A 52 23.17 -4.23 3.14
C ASP A 52 21.85 -4.94 2.79
N GLU A 53 20.72 -4.45 3.30
CA GLU A 53 19.40 -5.01 3.02
C GLU A 53 18.68 -4.27 1.90
N LEU A 54 19.27 -3.20 1.37
CA LEU A 54 18.63 -2.38 0.35
C LEU A 54 18.51 -3.14 -0.97
N ASN A 55 17.34 -3.02 -1.59
CA ASN A 55 17.09 -3.59 -2.91
C ASN A 55 17.46 -2.53 -3.97
N PRO A 56 18.26 -2.86 -4.99
CA PRO A 56 18.61 -1.89 -6.03
C PRO A 56 17.40 -1.31 -6.78
N SER A 57 16.28 -2.00 -6.77
CA SER A 57 15.06 -1.53 -7.42
C SER A 57 14.27 -0.52 -6.59
N ASP A 58 14.59 -0.39 -5.30
CA ASP A 58 13.89 0.55 -4.42
C ASP A 58 14.18 1.99 -4.84
N THR A 59 13.15 2.84 -4.73
CA THR A 59 13.28 4.26 -5.02
C THR A 59 13.67 5.01 -3.75
N LEU A 60 14.75 5.77 -3.82
CA LEU A 60 15.23 6.58 -2.70
C LEU A 60 14.49 7.91 -2.64
N ILE A 61 13.94 8.23 -1.47
CA ILE A 61 13.43 9.54 -1.14
C ILE A 61 14.36 10.11 -0.08
N SER A 62 15.16 11.11 -0.44
CA SER A 62 16.10 11.73 0.47
C SER A 62 15.43 12.87 1.23
N LEU A 63 15.35 12.75 2.55
CA LEU A 63 14.80 13.77 3.43
C LEU A 63 15.94 14.39 4.24
N PRO A 64 15.75 15.63 4.76
CA PRO A 64 16.80 16.27 5.54
C PRO A 64 17.29 15.48 6.75
N LYS A 65 16.44 14.69 7.37
CA LYS A 65 16.77 13.97 8.61
C LYS A 65 16.92 12.47 8.45
N LEU A 66 16.41 11.89 7.36
CA LEU A 66 16.51 10.46 7.12
C LEU A 66 16.34 10.13 5.65
N SER A 67 16.69 8.90 5.29
CA SER A 67 16.45 8.38 3.95
C SER A 67 15.31 7.38 3.99
N VAL A 68 14.44 7.42 2.99
CA VAL A 68 13.30 6.52 2.86
C VAL A 68 13.42 5.80 1.54
N TYR A 69 13.29 4.47 1.57
CA TYR A 69 13.29 3.64 0.37
C TYR A 69 11.90 3.08 0.13
N VAL A 70 11.41 3.22 -1.09
CA VAL A 70 10.07 2.77 -1.48
C VAL A 70 10.21 1.57 -2.41
N GLU A 71 9.55 0.48 -2.06
CA GLU A 71 9.57 -0.73 -2.89
C GLU A 71 8.96 -0.42 -4.27
N GLU A 72 9.65 -0.84 -5.32
CA GLU A 72 9.25 -0.54 -6.70
C GLU A 72 7.83 -0.97 -7.02
N ARG A 73 7.46 -2.20 -6.66
CA ARG A 73 6.12 -2.71 -6.97
C ARG A 73 5.01 -2.01 -6.17
N SER A 74 5.38 -1.35 -5.07
CA SER A 74 4.42 -0.63 -4.23
C SER A 74 4.17 0.79 -4.71
N ILE A 75 5.02 1.32 -5.59
CA ILE A 75 4.93 2.73 -6.02
C ILE A 75 3.55 3.11 -6.56
N PRO A 76 2.93 2.35 -7.50
CA PRO A 76 1.60 2.73 -8.01
C PRO A 76 0.54 2.81 -6.92
N PHE A 77 0.70 2.03 -5.86
CA PHE A 77 -0.25 1.97 -4.76
C PHE A 77 0.04 3.00 -3.67
N LEU A 78 1.21 3.64 -3.72
CA LEU A 78 1.61 4.66 -2.77
C LEU A 78 1.45 6.08 -3.30
N LEU A 79 0.98 6.24 -4.53
CA LEU A 79 0.73 7.57 -5.09
C LEU A 79 -0.24 8.33 -4.18
N ASP A 80 0.10 9.57 -3.86
CA ASP A 80 -0.68 10.46 -2.99
C ASP A 80 -0.79 9.97 -1.53
N ALA A 81 0.04 9.01 -1.13
CA ALA A 81 0.07 8.58 0.27
C ALA A 81 0.71 9.64 1.15
N GLU A 82 0.28 9.67 2.42
CA GLU A 82 0.82 10.60 3.41
C GLU A 82 1.11 9.88 4.72
N VAL A 83 2.31 10.09 5.23
CA VAL A 83 2.72 9.62 6.55
C VAL A 83 2.76 10.82 7.49
N ASN A 84 2.01 10.77 8.56
CA ASN A 84 1.90 11.84 9.53
C ASN A 84 2.08 11.30 10.95
N TYR A 85 2.53 12.16 11.86
CA TYR A 85 2.64 11.82 13.27
C TYR A 85 1.86 12.85 14.07
N ASP A 86 0.79 12.38 14.71
CA ASP A 86 -0.11 13.20 15.50
C ASP A 86 0.17 13.01 17.00
N ILE A 87 0.27 14.10 17.75
CA ILE A 87 0.45 14.08 19.19
C ILE A 87 -0.89 14.48 19.84
N ASP A 88 -1.40 13.62 20.70
CA ASP A 88 -2.63 13.89 21.43
C ASP A 88 -2.40 13.73 22.94
N ASN A 89 -3.49 13.74 23.73
CA ASN A 89 -3.41 13.64 25.18
C ASN A 89 -2.90 12.29 25.68
N PHE A 90 -2.88 11.29 24.79
CA PHE A 90 -2.45 9.92 25.12
C PHE A 90 -1.08 9.59 24.54
N GLY A 91 -0.41 10.56 23.95
CA GLY A 91 0.89 10.38 23.32
C GLY A 91 0.85 10.65 21.84
N GLY A 92 1.81 10.08 21.10
CA GLY A 92 1.90 10.27 19.67
C GLY A 92 1.45 9.04 18.91
N GLN A 93 0.90 9.24 17.74
CA GLN A 93 0.48 8.17 16.86
C GLN A 93 0.90 8.45 15.43
N LEU A 94 1.59 7.47 14.81
CA LEU A 94 1.94 7.53 13.40
C LEU A 94 0.74 7.07 12.58
N THR A 95 0.29 7.92 11.66
CA THR A 95 -0.81 7.61 10.78
C THR A 95 -0.35 7.57 9.34
N ILE A 96 -0.86 6.63 8.57
CA ILE A 96 -0.54 6.47 7.16
C ILE A 96 -1.84 6.46 6.38
N LYS A 97 -1.98 7.41 5.46
CA LYS A 97 -3.10 7.47 4.53
C LYS A 97 -2.56 7.10 3.15
N ALA A 98 -3.09 6.04 2.58
CA ALA A 98 -2.68 5.56 1.26
C ALA A 98 -3.94 5.31 0.43
N PRO A 99 -4.49 6.35 -0.21
CA PRO A 99 -5.76 6.23 -0.92
C PRO A 99 -5.73 5.23 -2.07
N ASN A 100 -4.55 4.98 -2.64
CA ASN A 100 -4.41 4.06 -3.76
C ASN A 100 -3.86 2.69 -3.37
N ALA A 101 -3.73 2.42 -2.06
CA ALA A 101 -3.11 1.17 -1.58
C ALA A 101 -3.91 -0.06 -1.97
N ARG A 102 -5.22 0.03 -1.89
CA ARG A 102 -6.11 -1.08 -2.25
C ARG A 102 -6.31 -1.18 -3.75
N LEU A 103 -6.44 -0.04 -4.40
CA LEU A 103 -6.61 0.02 -5.85
C LEU A 103 -5.94 1.28 -6.37
N PRO A 104 -5.06 1.19 -7.36
CA PRO A 104 -4.50 2.37 -7.99
C PRO A 104 -5.59 3.12 -8.76
N ASN A 105 -5.30 4.36 -9.15
CA ASN A 105 -6.23 5.13 -9.98
C ASN A 105 -6.52 4.38 -11.28
N ILE A 106 -7.80 4.10 -11.52
CA ILE A 106 -8.25 3.35 -12.69
C ILE A 106 -8.80 4.31 -13.73
N SER A 107 -8.36 4.13 -14.97
CA SER A 107 -8.85 4.90 -16.11
C SER A 107 -9.36 3.93 -17.19
N PRO A 108 -10.10 4.45 -18.21
CA PRO A 108 -10.52 3.60 -19.33
C PRO A 108 -9.35 2.94 -20.07
N ASP A 109 -8.14 3.53 -19.96
CA ASP A 109 -6.94 3.01 -20.61
C ASP A 109 -6.17 2.01 -19.76
N SER A 110 -6.60 1.79 -18.50
CA SER A 110 -5.98 0.81 -17.63
C SER A 110 -6.14 -0.61 -18.15
N PRO A 111 -5.22 -1.53 -17.84
CA PRO A 111 -5.37 -2.93 -18.25
C PRO A 111 -6.72 -3.49 -17.82
N LEU A 112 -7.28 -4.38 -18.63
CA LEU A 112 -8.61 -4.96 -18.38
C LEU A 112 -8.64 -5.65 -17.01
N GLU A 113 -7.59 -6.37 -16.67
CA GLU A 113 -7.48 -7.04 -15.38
C GLU A 113 -7.62 -6.06 -14.21
N ASP A 114 -6.96 -4.91 -14.31
CA ASP A 114 -7.05 -3.89 -13.25
C ASP A 114 -8.45 -3.31 -13.15
N ARG A 115 -9.10 -3.07 -14.28
CA ARG A 115 -10.47 -2.55 -14.29
C ARG A 115 -11.47 -3.54 -13.72
N VAL A 116 -11.29 -4.83 -14.01
CA VAL A 116 -12.13 -5.89 -13.44
C VAL A 116 -11.93 -5.98 -11.94
N ASN A 117 -10.69 -5.95 -11.48
CA ASN A 117 -10.39 -5.97 -10.05
C ASN A 117 -10.99 -4.76 -9.33
N TYR A 118 -10.97 -3.60 -9.97
CA TYR A 118 -11.58 -2.39 -9.41
C TYR A 118 -13.06 -2.60 -9.11
N VAL A 119 -13.81 -3.15 -10.08
CA VAL A 119 -15.23 -3.43 -9.90
C VAL A 119 -15.46 -4.46 -8.80
N ILE A 120 -14.64 -5.52 -8.79
CA ILE A 120 -14.76 -6.57 -7.80
C ILE A 120 -14.58 -6.01 -6.38
N TYR A 121 -13.54 -5.23 -6.15
CA TYR A 121 -13.21 -4.75 -4.81
C TYR A 121 -14.07 -3.57 -4.36
N ASN A 122 -14.57 -2.75 -5.29
CA ASN A 122 -15.36 -1.58 -4.92
C ASN A 122 -16.87 -1.82 -4.93
N GLU A 123 -17.36 -2.73 -5.76
CA GLU A 123 -18.79 -2.94 -5.94
C GLU A 123 -19.27 -4.33 -5.51
N ILE A 124 -18.49 -5.37 -5.84
CA ILE A 124 -18.94 -6.75 -5.61
C ILE A 124 -18.60 -7.22 -4.19
N ASN A 125 -17.34 -7.12 -3.78
CA ASN A 125 -16.92 -7.60 -2.46
C ASN A 125 -17.60 -6.86 -1.29
N PRO A 126 -17.82 -5.55 -1.34
CA PRO A 126 -18.56 -4.89 -0.26
C PRO A 126 -19.97 -5.46 -0.07
N MET A 127 -20.61 -5.88 -1.16
CA MET A 127 -21.91 -6.52 -1.10
C MET A 127 -21.82 -7.93 -0.50
N LEU A 128 -20.78 -8.68 -0.87
CA LEU A 128 -20.59 -10.06 -0.40
C LEU A 128 -20.12 -10.12 1.06
N GLU A 129 -19.44 -9.08 1.53
CA GLU A 129 -18.96 -9.03 2.92
C GLU A 129 -20.11 -9.14 3.93
N SER A 130 -21.29 -8.62 3.58
CA SER A 130 -22.45 -8.72 4.44
C SER A 130 -22.89 -10.17 4.63
N HIS A 131 -22.47 -11.06 3.74
CA HIS A 131 -22.75 -12.49 3.81
C HIS A 131 -21.50 -13.31 4.17
N GLY A 132 -20.40 -12.62 4.52
CA GLY A 132 -19.16 -13.28 4.89
C GLY A 132 -18.37 -13.83 3.71
N GLY A 133 -18.72 -13.44 2.49
CA GLY A 133 -18.09 -13.96 1.28
C GLY A 133 -17.10 -12.99 0.65
N VAL A 134 -16.30 -13.51 -0.26
CA VAL A 134 -15.34 -12.76 -1.04
C VAL A 134 -15.17 -13.41 -2.40
N VAL A 135 -14.88 -12.60 -3.41
CA VAL A 135 -14.59 -13.09 -4.76
C VAL A 135 -13.28 -12.46 -5.23
N SER A 136 -12.50 -13.23 -5.97
CA SER A 136 -11.25 -12.75 -6.57
C SER A 136 -11.16 -13.15 -8.02
N LEU A 137 -10.41 -12.36 -8.80
CA LEU A 137 -10.17 -12.65 -10.20
C LEU A 137 -9.01 -13.63 -10.32
N MET A 138 -9.25 -14.76 -11.03
CA MET A 138 -8.21 -15.75 -11.29
C MET A 138 -7.50 -15.45 -12.60
N GLU A 139 -8.26 -15.21 -13.66
CA GLU A 139 -7.71 -14.89 -14.98
C GLU A 139 -8.76 -14.27 -15.87
N ILE A 140 -8.30 -13.66 -16.97
CA ILE A 140 -9.17 -13.24 -18.05
C ILE A 140 -8.74 -14.06 -19.27
N THR A 141 -9.69 -14.82 -19.84
CA THR A 141 -9.41 -15.68 -21.00
C THR A 141 -9.26 -14.87 -22.27
N ASP A 142 -8.71 -15.50 -23.30
CA ASP A 142 -8.58 -14.88 -24.62
C ASP A 142 -9.95 -14.52 -25.23
N ASP A 143 -10.99 -15.22 -24.83
CA ASP A 143 -12.37 -14.96 -25.26
C ASP A 143 -13.05 -13.86 -24.43
N MET A 144 -12.30 -13.17 -23.57
CA MET A 144 -12.78 -12.06 -22.72
C MET A 144 -13.73 -12.50 -21.61
N TYR A 145 -13.56 -13.73 -21.11
CA TYR A 145 -14.27 -14.19 -19.93
C TYR A 145 -13.42 -13.98 -18.68
N ALA A 146 -14.03 -13.43 -17.64
CA ALA A 146 -13.38 -13.31 -16.34
C ALA A 146 -13.65 -14.57 -15.52
N VAL A 147 -12.60 -15.27 -15.11
CA VAL A 147 -12.70 -16.46 -14.28
C VAL A 147 -12.53 -16.03 -12.84
N LEU A 148 -13.56 -16.24 -12.02
CA LEU A 148 -13.60 -15.78 -10.64
C LEU A 148 -13.57 -16.96 -9.68
N GLN A 149 -13.02 -16.72 -8.51
CA GLN A 149 -13.01 -17.70 -7.43
C GLN A 149 -13.75 -17.12 -6.23
N PHE A 150 -14.70 -17.89 -5.70
CA PHE A 150 -15.43 -17.51 -4.50
C PHE A 150 -14.81 -18.16 -3.27
N GLY A 151 -14.82 -17.42 -2.16
CA GLY A 151 -14.29 -17.91 -0.88
C GLY A 151 -15.17 -17.45 0.28
N GLY A 152 -14.74 -17.80 1.48
CA GLY A 152 -15.43 -17.41 2.70
C GLY A 152 -16.82 -18.05 2.77
N GLY A 153 -17.78 -17.28 3.30
CA GLY A 153 -19.15 -17.73 3.48
C GLY A 153 -19.93 -17.96 2.20
N CYS A 154 -19.38 -17.58 1.05
CA CYS A 154 -20.04 -17.80 -0.23
C CYS A 154 -20.01 -19.24 -0.70
N GLN A 155 -19.18 -20.07 -0.11
CA GLN A 155 -19.14 -21.50 -0.43
C GLN A 155 -20.41 -22.17 0.09
N GLY A 156 -21.18 -22.71 -0.81
CA GLY A 156 -22.43 -23.36 -0.45
C GLY A 156 -23.64 -22.44 -0.33
N CYS A 157 -23.45 -21.15 -0.54
CA CYS A 157 -24.59 -20.23 -0.69
C CYS A 157 -25.22 -20.42 -2.05
N GLY A 158 -26.47 -20.76 -2.06
CA GLY A 158 -27.21 -20.94 -3.31
C GLY A 158 -27.48 -19.67 -4.08
#